data_f9c0e7efe91eb45d99332442752d71ed
#
_entry.id   f9c0e7efe91eb45d99332442752d71ed
#
_cell.length_a   1.000
_cell.length_b   1.000
_cell.length_c   1.000
_cell.angle_alpha   90.00
_cell.angle_beta   90.00
_cell.angle_gamma   90.00
#
_symmetry.space_group_name_H-M   'P 1'
#
loop_
_entity.id
_entity.type
_entity.pdbx_description
1 polymer ?
#
loop_
_entity_poly.entity_id
_entity_poly.type
_entity_poly.pdbx_seq_one_letter_code
_entity_poly.pdbx_strand_id
1 'polypeptide(L)'
;MPLAFFAVLLPTLFWDRPIDTADTLRKAGIERLYVPAGQEQAWRKQGFAASPFDRAHAVQAVAPAVEYHMDVASATRVPWVDANGWRFQREPARAFYYDAPAGSAALAAAEAYAYGVETAIRAAPEDLAPFAGMLKFLGEIDQPRLPVMANIGVIDDGSDTMAEVLNLLARHNLLFQVIPAADLKYDLNISSVPKAADPYEFAMQVRHQLTDEKRLLRIYGSNVVLARLTGDAAQARLHLLNYGKGAVKGLRVRVLGAYPQGKLSAYEHSRAALEDYTVEDGATEFTIPEMGSYAVVDLRR
;
A
#
# COMPACT_ATOMS: atom_id res chain seq x y z
N MET A 1 14.72 28.80 -3.99
CA MET A 1 14.21 28.01 -2.83
C MET A 1 14.99 26.70 -2.79
N PRO A 2 15.61 26.32 -1.68
CA PRO A 2 16.29 25.04 -1.61
C PRO A 2 15.25 23.93 -1.71
N LEU A 3 15.44 23.00 -2.64
CA LEU A 3 14.73 21.73 -2.71
C LEU A 3 15.07 20.96 -1.42
N ALA A 4 14.14 20.99 -0.48
CA ALA A 4 14.24 20.11 0.68
C ALA A 4 14.19 18.66 0.16
N PHE A 5 15.32 17.97 0.19
CA PHE A 5 15.38 16.53 0.05
C PHE A 5 14.69 15.92 1.26
N PHE A 6 13.39 15.73 1.15
CA PHE A 6 12.71 14.90 2.12
C PHE A 6 13.07 13.44 1.79
N ALA A 7 13.86 12.82 2.63
CA ALA A 7 14.13 11.40 2.57
C ALA A 7 12.78 10.64 2.51
N VAL A 8 12.72 9.60 1.69
CA VAL A 8 11.56 8.71 1.68
C VAL A 8 11.40 8.11 3.06
N LEU A 9 10.19 8.20 3.57
CA LEU A 9 9.87 7.71 4.90
C LEU A 9 9.76 6.18 4.84
N LEU A 10 10.85 5.48 5.20
CA LEU A 10 10.78 4.03 5.39
C LEU A 10 10.04 3.74 6.70
N PRO A 11 9.14 2.76 6.72
CA PRO A 11 8.52 2.27 7.93
C PRO A 11 9.57 1.85 8.95
N THR A 12 9.29 2.05 10.23
CA THR A 12 10.29 1.82 11.29
C THR A 12 9.76 0.81 12.30
N LEU A 13 10.62 -0.13 12.70
CA LEU A 13 10.29 -1.10 13.73
C LEU A 13 10.03 -0.37 15.06
N PHE A 14 8.87 -0.61 15.68
CA PHE A 14 8.61 -0.23 17.06
C PHE A 14 9.02 -1.36 18.00
N TRP A 15 9.93 -1.05 18.94
CA TRP A 15 10.51 -2.04 19.83
C TRP A 15 10.35 -1.61 21.29
N ASP A 16 9.52 -2.33 22.01
CA ASP A 16 9.18 -2.11 23.42
C ASP A 16 9.75 -3.17 24.36
N ARG A 17 10.67 -4.02 23.83
CA ARG A 17 11.30 -5.09 24.60
C ARG A 17 12.58 -4.61 25.30
N PRO A 18 13.05 -5.36 26.34
CA PRO A 18 14.25 -5.01 27.08
C PRO A 18 15.51 -4.87 26.21
N ILE A 19 16.47 -4.10 26.71
CA ILE A 19 17.71 -3.75 26.00
C ILE A 19 18.61 -4.96 25.71
N ASP A 20 18.50 -6.04 26.49
CA ASP A 20 19.23 -7.30 26.30
C ASP A 20 18.83 -8.03 24.99
N THR A 21 17.73 -7.61 24.34
CA THR A 21 17.32 -8.10 23.01
C THR A 21 18.07 -7.44 21.85
N ALA A 22 19.02 -6.54 22.12
CA ALA A 22 19.77 -5.81 21.08
C ALA A 22 20.49 -6.73 20.08
N ASP A 23 21.03 -7.85 20.53
CA ASP A 23 21.70 -8.81 19.64
C ASP A 23 20.75 -9.50 18.66
N THR A 24 19.48 -9.70 19.06
CA THR A 24 18.45 -10.23 18.16
C THR A 24 18.17 -9.26 17.01
N LEU A 25 18.08 -7.97 17.30
CA LEU A 25 17.86 -6.94 16.29
C LEU A 25 19.06 -6.80 15.34
N ARG A 26 20.32 -6.85 15.88
CA ARG A 26 21.53 -6.82 15.05
C ARG A 26 21.62 -8.02 14.10
N LYS A 27 21.31 -9.21 14.61
CA LYS A 27 21.29 -10.45 13.80
C LYS A 27 20.24 -10.37 12.68
N ALA A 28 19.13 -9.68 12.91
CA ALA A 28 18.11 -9.45 11.90
C ALA A 28 18.47 -8.31 10.91
N GLY A 29 19.54 -7.53 11.15
CA GLY A 29 19.91 -6.41 10.31
C GLY A 29 19.09 -5.15 10.55
N ILE A 30 18.47 -5.01 11.72
CA ILE A 30 17.70 -3.81 12.08
C ILE A 30 18.66 -2.75 12.64
N GLU A 31 18.65 -1.57 12.05
CA GLU A 31 19.53 -0.45 12.46
C GLU A 31 18.73 0.73 13.04
N ARG A 32 17.47 0.88 12.64
CA ARG A 32 16.61 1.98 13.06
C ARG A 32 15.43 1.48 13.86
N LEU A 33 15.11 2.19 14.96
CA LEU A 33 14.04 1.83 15.88
C LEU A 33 13.19 3.04 16.25
N TYR A 34 11.90 2.81 16.39
CA TYR A 34 11.03 3.56 17.28
C TYR A 34 10.95 2.83 18.62
N VAL A 35 11.02 3.59 19.70
CA VAL A 35 11.00 3.05 21.07
C VAL A 35 10.06 3.89 21.95
N PRO A 36 9.58 3.36 23.09
CA PRO A 36 8.87 4.17 24.08
C PRO A 36 9.71 5.38 24.50
N ALA A 37 9.02 6.51 24.76
CA ALA A 37 9.68 7.74 25.20
C ALA A 37 10.57 7.50 26.44
N GLY A 38 11.77 8.08 26.43
CA GLY A 38 12.77 7.92 27.49
C GLY A 38 13.72 6.73 27.32
N GLN A 39 13.46 5.82 26.35
CA GLN A 39 14.34 4.66 26.10
C GLN A 39 15.36 4.91 24.98
N GLU A 40 15.17 5.93 24.16
CA GLU A 40 15.97 6.19 22.96
C GLU A 40 17.46 6.31 23.22
N GLN A 41 17.87 6.92 24.35
CA GLN A 41 19.27 7.08 24.68
C GLN A 41 19.94 5.74 25.02
N ALA A 42 19.24 4.84 25.69
CA ALA A 42 19.74 3.50 25.98
C ALA A 42 19.99 2.69 24.69
N TRP A 43 19.04 2.73 23.76
CA TRP A 43 19.17 2.06 22.45
C TRP A 43 20.25 2.68 21.57
N ARG A 44 20.41 4.00 21.59
CA ARG A 44 21.54 4.68 20.89
C ARG A 44 22.89 4.25 21.40
N LYS A 45 23.05 4.03 22.71
CA LYS A 45 24.28 3.47 23.31
C LYS A 45 24.58 2.06 22.80
N GLN A 46 23.57 1.31 22.36
CA GLN A 46 23.73 0.00 21.73
C GLN A 46 24.03 0.08 20.21
N GLY A 47 24.12 1.29 19.65
CA GLY A 47 24.45 1.50 18.22
C GLY A 47 23.24 1.63 17.29
N PHE A 48 22.01 1.67 17.80
CA PHE A 48 20.80 1.83 16.98
C PHE A 48 20.45 3.31 16.75
N ALA A 49 19.92 3.63 15.56
CA ALA A 49 19.28 4.91 15.30
C ALA A 49 17.88 4.91 15.94
N ALA A 50 17.82 5.18 17.24
CA ALA A 50 16.57 5.13 18.00
C ALA A 50 15.92 6.51 18.15
N SER A 51 14.60 6.58 17.95
CA SER A 51 13.75 7.75 18.15
C SER A 51 12.54 7.39 19.00
N PRO A 52 12.01 8.32 19.82
CA PRO A 52 10.78 8.06 20.54
C PRO A 52 9.61 8.00 19.56
N PHE A 53 8.61 7.19 19.89
CA PHE A 53 7.35 7.13 19.16
C PHE A 53 6.16 7.19 20.12
N ASP A 54 5.26 8.10 19.87
CA ASP A 54 4.05 8.28 20.68
C ASP A 54 2.91 7.42 20.12
N ARG A 55 2.86 6.19 20.61
CA ARG A 55 1.82 5.23 20.25
C ARG A 55 0.41 5.69 20.61
N ALA A 56 0.26 6.47 21.67
CA ALA A 56 -1.06 6.91 22.16
C ALA A 56 -1.73 7.90 21.21
N HIS A 57 -0.95 8.66 20.46
CA HIS A 57 -1.43 9.63 19.48
C HIS A 57 -1.39 9.12 18.03
N ALA A 58 -0.87 7.93 17.79
CA ALA A 58 -0.86 7.30 16.48
C ALA A 58 -2.22 6.67 16.14
N VAL A 59 -2.55 6.66 14.86
CA VAL A 59 -3.73 5.95 14.36
C VAL A 59 -3.42 4.45 14.32
N GLN A 60 -4.30 3.65 14.94
CA GLN A 60 -4.14 2.20 14.90
C GLN A 60 -4.46 1.69 13.50
N ALA A 61 -3.48 1.06 12.86
CA ALA A 61 -3.66 0.35 11.62
C ALA A 61 -4.07 -1.11 11.86
N VAL A 62 -4.88 -1.66 10.97
CA VAL A 62 -5.29 -3.07 11.01
C VAL A 62 -4.15 -3.91 10.44
N ALA A 63 -3.91 -5.08 11.00
CA ALA A 63 -2.93 -6.01 10.45
C ALA A 63 -3.35 -6.44 9.03
N PRO A 64 -2.44 -6.36 8.02
CA PRO A 64 -2.77 -6.77 6.67
C PRO A 64 -3.12 -8.26 6.63
N ALA A 65 -4.32 -8.59 6.13
CA ALA A 65 -4.84 -9.95 6.14
C ALA A 65 -5.84 -10.19 4.99
N VAL A 66 -6.17 -11.45 4.78
CA VAL A 66 -7.30 -11.86 3.93
C VAL A 66 -8.18 -12.81 4.75
N GLU A 67 -9.44 -12.47 4.84
CA GLU A 67 -10.48 -13.31 5.42
C GLU A 67 -11.34 -13.94 4.33
N TYR A 68 -11.65 -15.22 4.48
CA TYR A 68 -12.55 -15.93 3.60
C TYR A 68 -13.84 -16.24 4.38
N HIS A 69 -14.92 -15.54 4.08
CA HIS A 69 -16.22 -15.81 4.67
C HIS A 69 -16.80 -17.09 4.06
N MET A 70 -16.59 -18.22 4.73
CA MET A 70 -17.04 -19.55 4.28
C MET A 70 -18.53 -19.79 4.50
N ASP A 71 -19.16 -19.00 5.37
CA ASP A 71 -20.51 -19.25 5.89
C ASP A 71 -21.63 -18.57 5.09
N VAL A 72 -21.30 -17.74 4.13
CA VAL A 72 -22.28 -17.08 3.29
C VAL A 72 -22.37 -17.82 1.96
N ALA A 73 -23.52 -18.40 1.68
CA ALA A 73 -23.87 -18.96 0.37
C ALA A 73 -24.00 -17.83 -0.66
N SER A 74 -22.90 -17.18 -1.01
CA SER A 74 -22.83 -16.15 -2.03
C SER A 74 -22.19 -16.71 -3.28
N ALA A 75 -22.78 -16.44 -4.44
CA ALA A 75 -22.17 -16.73 -5.73
C ALA A 75 -20.86 -15.95 -5.96
N THR A 76 -20.61 -14.90 -5.19
CA THR A 76 -19.40 -14.08 -5.21
C THR A 76 -18.60 -14.32 -3.92
N ARG A 77 -17.79 -15.36 -3.91
CA ARG A 77 -16.81 -15.61 -2.83
C ARG A 77 -15.58 -14.69 -3.00
N VAL A 78 -15.79 -13.37 -2.95
CA VAL A 78 -14.69 -12.42 -2.99
C VAL A 78 -14.07 -12.37 -1.60
N PRO A 79 -12.77 -12.64 -1.46
CA PRO A 79 -12.10 -12.57 -0.17
C PRO A 79 -12.19 -11.15 0.39
N TRP A 80 -12.37 -11.05 1.71
CA TRP A 80 -12.26 -9.78 2.40
C TRP A 80 -10.78 -9.48 2.63
N VAL A 81 -10.32 -8.31 2.17
CA VAL A 81 -8.93 -7.88 2.33
C VAL A 81 -8.88 -6.76 3.36
N ASP A 82 -8.16 -7.01 4.46
CA ASP A 82 -7.85 -5.99 5.46
C ASP A 82 -6.65 -5.17 4.99
N ALA A 83 -6.93 -4.02 4.42
CA ALA A 83 -5.96 -3.08 3.88
C ALA A 83 -6.11 -1.70 4.54
N ASN A 84 -4.99 -0.98 4.68
CA ASN A 84 -5.00 0.35 5.28
C ASN A 84 -4.85 1.49 4.26
N GLY A 85 -4.65 1.20 3.00
CA GLY A 85 -4.44 2.22 1.98
C GLY A 85 -5.51 3.31 1.96
N TRP A 86 -6.77 2.97 2.20
CA TRP A 86 -7.86 3.92 2.31
C TRP A 86 -7.78 4.78 3.61
N ARG A 87 -7.34 4.20 4.74
CA ARG A 87 -7.11 4.92 6.00
C ARG A 87 -5.97 5.92 5.86
N PHE A 88 -4.89 5.52 5.22
CA PHE A 88 -3.75 6.39 4.94
C PHE A 88 -4.12 7.60 4.09
N GLN A 89 -5.05 7.42 3.15
CA GLN A 89 -5.53 8.53 2.32
C GLN A 89 -6.49 9.47 3.06
N ARG A 90 -7.22 8.99 4.07
CA ARG A 90 -8.05 9.84 4.94
C ARG A 90 -7.22 10.75 5.83
N GLU A 91 -6.13 10.24 6.37
CA GLU A 91 -5.32 10.94 7.38
C GLU A 91 -3.82 10.95 7.02
N PRO A 92 -3.45 11.49 5.84
CA PRO A 92 -2.08 11.33 5.29
C PRO A 92 -0.99 12.03 6.11
N ALA A 93 -1.36 12.95 7.00
CA ALA A 93 -0.44 13.67 7.90
C ALA A 93 -0.27 13.00 9.28
N ARG A 94 -1.02 11.92 9.56
CA ARG A 94 -0.94 11.23 10.85
C ARG A 94 0.14 10.14 10.82
N ALA A 95 0.72 9.87 11.98
CA ALA A 95 1.53 8.69 12.20
C ALA A 95 0.61 7.48 12.47
N PHE A 96 1.00 6.32 11.95
CA PHE A 96 0.27 5.07 12.10
C PHE A 96 1.05 4.07 12.94
N TYR A 97 0.34 3.19 13.63
CA TYR A 97 0.92 2.12 14.40
C TYR A 97 0.28 0.77 14.02
N TYR A 98 1.12 -0.20 13.72
CA TYR A 98 0.71 -1.59 13.53
C TYR A 98 1.14 -2.44 14.73
N ASP A 99 0.23 -3.24 15.25
CA ASP A 99 0.56 -4.42 16.05
C ASP A 99 0.48 -5.64 15.13
N ALA A 100 1.59 -5.93 14.46
CA ALA A 100 1.64 -6.91 13.39
C ALA A 100 1.74 -8.33 13.97
N PRO A 101 0.72 -9.20 13.77
CA PRO A 101 0.83 -10.60 14.11
C PRO A 101 1.90 -11.29 13.26
N ALA A 102 2.34 -12.48 13.69
CA ALA A 102 3.34 -13.25 12.99
C ALA A 102 3.01 -13.45 11.50
N GLY A 103 3.97 -13.19 10.63
CA GLY A 103 3.87 -13.29 9.18
C GLY A 103 3.37 -12.04 8.47
N SER A 104 2.99 -10.94 9.17
CA SER A 104 2.40 -9.77 8.53
C SER A 104 3.28 -8.52 8.48
N ALA A 105 4.37 -8.47 9.25
CA ALA A 105 5.18 -7.25 9.40
C ALA A 105 5.82 -6.76 8.09
N ALA A 106 6.30 -7.65 7.24
CA ALA A 106 6.88 -7.30 5.95
C ALA A 106 5.84 -6.66 5.01
N LEU A 107 4.64 -7.21 4.94
CA LEU A 107 3.55 -6.65 4.13
C LEU A 107 3.07 -5.30 4.69
N ALA A 108 2.98 -5.15 6.02
CA ALA A 108 2.65 -3.88 6.66
C ALA A 108 3.67 -2.79 6.31
N ALA A 109 4.97 -3.15 6.25
CA ALA A 109 6.02 -2.23 5.81
C ALA A 109 5.84 -1.83 4.33
N ALA A 110 5.58 -2.78 3.45
CA ALA A 110 5.35 -2.50 2.04
C ALA A 110 4.11 -1.61 1.82
N GLU A 111 3.03 -1.88 2.58
CA GLU A 111 1.80 -1.10 2.51
C GLU A 111 2.05 0.35 2.94
N ALA A 112 2.65 0.58 4.10
CA ALA A 112 2.96 1.92 4.60
C ALA A 112 3.88 2.69 3.63
N TYR A 113 4.90 2.02 3.10
CA TYR A 113 5.80 2.58 2.11
C TYR A 113 5.08 2.98 0.81
N ALA A 114 4.22 2.12 0.28
CA ALA A 114 3.48 2.40 -0.95
C ALA A 114 2.63 3.68 -0.82
N TYR A 115 2.14 3.99 0.37
CA TYR A 115 1.36 5.18 0.64
C TYR A 115 2.18 6.36 1.18
N GLY A 116 3.45 6.16 1.54
CA GLY A 116 4.36 7.21 1.97
C GLY A 116 3.96 7.83 3.31
N VAL A 117 3.43 7.05 4.24
CA VAL A 117 2.99 7.49 5.57
C VAL A 117 3.99 7.12 6.65
N GLU A 118 4.09 7.97 7.68
CA GLU A 118 4.88 7.65 8.87
C GLU A 118 4.26 6.48 9.61
N THR A 119 5.07 5.43 9.87
CA THR A 119 4.53 4.20 10.44
C THR A 119 5.53 3.53 11.36
N ALA A 120 5.05 3.19 12.56
CA ALA A 120 5.71 2.34 13.52
C ALA A 120 5.08 0.93 13.47
N ILE A 121 5.90 -0.10 13.28
CA ILE A 121 5.44 -1.48 13.18
C ILE A 121 6.02 -2.29 14.31
N ARG A 122 5.17 -2.79 15.21
CA ARG A 122 5.53 -3.79 16.21
C ARG A 122 5.45 -5.16 15.57
N ALA A 123 6.57 -5.87 15.53
CA ALA A 123 6.67 -7.18 14.92
C ALA A 123 6.98 -8.28 15.96
N ALA A 124 6.54 -9.49 15.66
CA ALA A 124 6.96 -10.68 16.39
C ALA A 124 8.47 -10.95 16.11
N PRO A 125 9.22 -11.62 17.03
CA PRO A 125 10.65 -11.91 16.83
C PRO A 125 10.95 -12.70 15.56
N GLU A 126 10.08 -13.63 15.21
CA GLU A 126 10.15 -14.45 14.01
C GLU A 126 10.01 -13.66 12.71
N ASP A 127 9.39 -12.48 12.77
CA ASP A 127 9.17 -11.60 11.63
C ASP A 127 10.32 -10.60 11.40
N LEU A 128 11.29 -10.51 12.31
CA LEU A 128 12.37 -9.52 12.21
C LEU A 128 13.18 -9.68 10.93
N ALA A 129 13.50 -10.91 10.52
CA ALA A 129 14.27 -11.16 9.30
C ALA A 129 13.47 -10.84 8.02
N PRO A 130 12.22 -11.30 7.82
CA PRO A 130 11.37 -10.88 6.71
C PRO A 130 11.14 -9.36 6.68
N PHE A 131 10.90 -8.73 7.83
CA PHE A 131 10.73 -7.29 7.95
C PHE A 131 12.00 -6.53 7.51
N ALA A 132 13.18 -6.91 8.01
CA ALA A 132 14.45 -6.31 7.60
C ALA A 132 14.74 -6.52 6.10
N GLY A 133 14.44 -7.71 5.58
CA GLY A 133 14.52 -8.00 4.15
C GLY A 133 13.66 -7.08 3.31
N MET A 134 12.41 -6.83 3.75
CA MET A 134 11.51 -5.86 3.10
C MET A 134 12.08 -4.44 3.18
N LEU A 135 12.54 -3.98 4.35
CA LEU A 135 13.13 -2.64 4.48
C LEU A 135 14.34 -2.44 3.57
N LYS A 136 15.19 -3.46 3.45
CA LYS A 136 16.33 -3.45 2.52
C LYS A 136 15.86 -3.29 1.08
N PHE A 137 14.89 -4.12 0.65
CA PHE A 137 14.31 -4.05 -0.69
C PHE A 137 13.71 -2.65 -0.97
N LEU A 138 12.94 -2.11 -0.02
CA LEU A 138 12.34 -0.78 -0.14
C LEU A 138 13.39 0.33 -0.22
N GLY A 139 14.53 0.18 0.45
CA GLY A 139 15.66 1.11 0.39
C GLY A 139 16.45 1.06 -0.92
N GLU A 140 16.39 -0.06 -1.64
CA GLU A 140 17.09 -0.27 -2.92
C GLU A 140 16.26 0.14 -4.14
N ILE A 141 14.95 0.34 -3.99
CA ILE A 141 14.10 0.78 -5.09
C ILE A 141 14.28 2.29 -5.28
N ASP A 142 14.49 2.73 -6.54
CA ASP A 142 14.40 4.14 -6.90
C ASP A 142 13.07 4.73 -6.44
N GLN A 143 13.10 5.95 -5.91
CA GLN A 143 11.93 6.52 -5.26
C GLN A 143 11.57 7.90 -5.81
N PRO A 144 11.09 8.00 -7.06
CA PRO A 144 10.55 9.25 -7.54
C PRO A 144 9.30 9.61 -6.73
N ARG A 145 9.26 10.85 -6.23
CA ARG A 145 8.02 11.38 -5.63
C ARG A 145 7.07 11.77 -6.75
N LEU A 146 6.15 10.88 -7.03
CA LEU A 146 5.14 11.07 -8.05
C LEU A 146 3.79 11.39 -7.39
N PRO A 147 3.00 12.29 -7.97
CA PRO A 147 1.64 12.54 -7.51
C PRO A 147 0.77 11.29 -7.64
N VAL A 148 -0.26 11.20 -6.81
CA VAL A 148 -1.24 10.12 -6.89
C VAL A 148 -2.03 10.24 -8.20
N MET A 149 -2.16 9.14 -8.92
CA MET A 149 -3.05 8.99 -10.07
C MET A 149 -4.34 8.29 -9.63
N ALA A 150 -5.47 8.95 -9.87
CA ALA A 150 -6.77 8.42 -9.52
C ALA A 150 -7.84 8.88 -10.50
N ASN A 151 -8.87 8.06 -10.72
CA ASN A 151 -10.06 8.44 -11.47
C ASN A 151 -11.10 9.16 -10.59
N ILE A 152 -11.06 8.90 -9.28
CA ILE A 152 -12.12 9.26 -8.35
C ILE A 152 -11.59 10.25 -7.33
N GLY A 153 -12.20 11.42 -7.24
CA GLY A 153 -12.02 12.33 -6.12
C GLY A 153 -13.10 12.05 -5.07
N VAL A 154 -12.72 11.87 -3.80
CA VAL A 154 -13.67 11.62 -2.71
C VAL A 154 -13.56 12.73 -1.68
N ILE A 155 -14.68 13.42 -1.43
CA ILE A 155 -14.81 14.37 -0.34
C ILE A 155 -15.28 13.57 0.87
N ASP A 156 -14.35 13.31 1.79
CA ASP A 156 -14.62 12.49 2.97
C ASP A 156 -15.40 13.31 4.02
N ASP A 157 -16.56 12.79 4.44
CA ASP A 157 -17.39 13.38 5.48
C ASP A 157 -17.08 12.84 6.88
N GLY A 158 -16.09 11.96 7.00
CA GLY A 158 -15.66 11.34 8.25
C GLY A 158 -16.58 10.21 8.75
N SER A 159 -17.66 9.89 8.04
CA SER A 159 -18.63 8.86 8.46
C SER A 159 -18.07 7.44 8.28
N ASP A 160 -18.65 6.49 9.04
CA ASP A 160 -18.34 5.06 8.89
C ASP A 160 -18.81 4.53 7.53
N THR A 161 -19.93 5.04 7.01
CA THR A 161 -20.42 4.68 5.68
C THR A 161 -19.44 5.08 4.59
N MET A 162 -18.85 6.29 4.66
CA MET A 162 -17.82 6.72 3.73
C MET A 162 -16.54 5.88 3.89
N ALA A 163 -16.17 5.53 5.13
CA ALA A 163 -15.04 4.64 5.39
C ALA A 163 -15.20 3.29 4.69
N GLU A 164 -16.40 2.70 4.76
CA GLU A 164 -16.68 1.43 4.10
C GLU A 164 -16.67 1.56 2.58
N VAL A 165 -17.20 2.64 2.02
CA VAL A 165 -17.10 2.92 0.57
C VAL A 165 -15.63 3.02 0.13
N LEU A 166 -14.78 3.78 0.85
CA LEU A 166 -13.36 3.90 0.54
C LEU A 166 -12.64 2.54 0.58
N ASN A 167 -12.95 1.71 1.58
CA ASN A 167 -12.46 0.34 1.69
C ASN A 167 -12.86 -0.50 0.46
N LEU A 168 -14.12 -0.44 0.07
CA LEU A 168 -14.65 -1.18 -1.10
C LEU A 168 -14.03 -0.69 -2.42
N LEU A 169 -13.88 0.62 -2.60
CA LEU A 169 -13.17 1.18 -3.76
C LEU A 169 -11.74 0.62 -3.84
N ALA A 170 -11.00 0.64 -2.71
CA ALA A 170 -9.64 0.10 -2.65
C ALA A 170 -9.60 -1.39 -3.02
N ARG A 171 -10.50 -2.21 -2.45
CA ARG A 171 -10.58 -3.66 -2.71
C ARG A 171 -10.91 -4.01 -4.16
N HIS A 172 -11.60 -3.13 -4.86
CA HIS A 172 -11.90 -3.30 -6.29
C HIS A 172 -10.86 -2.63 -7.21
N ASN A 173 -9.73 -2.15 -6.67
CA ASN A 173 -8.72 -1.41 -7.41
C ASN A 173 -9.31 -0.23 -8.22
N LEU A 174 -10.34 0.43 -7.64
CA LEU A 174 -10.88 1.69 -8.14
C LEU A 174 -10.06 2.81 -7.52
N LEU A 175 -9.16 3.39 -8.31
CA LEU A 175 -8.19 4.35 -7.81
C LEU A 175 -8.88 5.66 -7.44
N PHE A 176 -8.76 6.05 -6.19
CA PHE A 176 -9.32 7.27 -5.64
C PHE A 176 -8.28 8.11 -4.90
N GLN A 177 -8.58 9.38 -4.71
CA GLN A 177 -7.88 10.28 -3.80
C GLN A 177 -8.88 11.03 -2.94
N VAL A 178 -8.62 11.10 -1.63
CA VAL A 178 -9.38 11.97 -0.72
C VAL A 178 -8.99 13.43 -0.98
N ILE A 179 -9.98 14.28 -1.20
CA ILE A 179 -9.81 15.68 -1.60
C ILE A 179 -10.72 16.59 -0.78
N PRO A 180 -10.35 17.87 -0.56
CA PRO A 180 -11.14 18.80 0.23
C PRO A 180 -12.37 19.35 -0.52
N ALA A 181 -12.36 19.34 -1.85
CA ALA A 181 -13.45 19.83 -2.69
C ALA A 181 -13.42 19.12 -4.06
N ALA A 182 -14.56 19.10 -4.75
CA ALA A 182 -14.68 18.51 -6.08
C ALA A 182 -13.70 19.17 -7.06
N ASP A 183 -13.06 18.36 -7.92
CA ASP A 183 -12.05 18.81 -8.87
C ASP A 183 -12.32 18.11 -10.23
N LEU A 184 -12.37 18.90 -11.30
CA LEU A 184 -12.66 18.43 -12.66
C LEU A 184 -11.55 17.53 -13.25
N LYS A 185 -10.40 17.43 -12.60
CA LYS A 185 -9.35 16.49 -13.02
C LYS A 185 -9.73 15.02 -12.82
N TYR A 186 -10.73 14.74 -11.96
CA TYR A 186 -11.23 13.38 -11.74
C TYR A 186 -12.42 13.08 -12.65
N ASP A 187 -12.50 11.87 -13.15
CA ASP A 187 -13.65 11.41 -13.95
C ASP A 187 -14.94 11.40 -13.13
N LEU A 188 -14.81 11.11 -11.84
CA LEU A 188 -15.92 11.10 -10.88
C LEU A 188 -15.53 11.83 -9.60
N ASN A 189 -16.49 12.58 -9.02
CA ASN A 189 -16.35 13.15 -7.68
C ASN A 189 -17.48 12.61 -6.79
N ILE A 190 -17.10 12.00 -5.67
CA ILE A 190 -18.02 11.50 -4.65
C ILE A 190 -18.02 12.51 -3.52
N SER A 191 -19.15 13.19 -3.30
CA SER A 191 -19.30 14.18 -2.23
C SER A 191 -20.17 13.70 -1.07
N SER A 192 -20.92 12.63 -1.26
CA SER A 192 -21.76 12.03 -0.22
C SER A 192 -22.19 10.63 -0.64
N VAL A 193 -22.49 9.81 0.35
CA VAL A 193 -23.16 8.52 0.17
C VAL A 193 -24.58 8.65 0.69
N PRO A 194 -25.63 8.26 -0.07
CA PRO A 194 -27.00 8.31 0.42
C PRO A 194 -27.15 7.46 1.70
N LYS A 195 -27.80 8.01 2.73
CA LYS A 195 -27.93 7.34 4.05
C LYS A 195 -28.56 5.94 4.01
N ALA A 196 -29.37 5.66 3.02
CA ALA A 196 -30.04 4.37 2.84
C ALA A 196 -29.33 3.47 1.80
N ALA A 197 -28.21 3.91 1.22
CA ALA A 197 -27.49 3.11 0.24
C ALA A 197 -26.67 2.04 0.93
N ASP A 198 -26.69 0.84 0.37
CA ASP A 198 -25.73 -0.19 0.69
C ASP A 198 -24.34 0.23 0.15
N PRO A 199 -23.27 0.26 0.99
CA PRO A 199 -21.94 0.70 0.55
C PRO A 199 -21.37 -0.12 -0.61
N TYR A 200 -21.64 -1.42 -0.66
CA TYR A 200 -21.17 -2.29 -1.73
C TYR A 200 -21.86 -1.97 -3.05
N GLU A 201 -23.19 -1.86 -3.04
CA GLU A 201 -23.96 -1.48 -4.22
C GLU A 201 -23.54 -0.10 -4.74
N PHE A 202 -23.28 0.84 -3.83
CA PHE A 202 -22.78 2.16 -4.19
C PHE A 202 -21.41 2.08 -4.87
N ALA A 203 -20.45 1.32 -4.31
CA ALA A 203 -19.13 1.14 -4.91
C ALA A 203 -19.22 0.46 -6.30
N MET A 204 -20.17 -0.48 -6.49
CA MET A 204 -20.41 -1.10 -7.80
C MET A 204 -21.05 -0.13 -8.81
N GLN A 205 -21.93 0.76 -8.38
CA GLN A 205 -22.45 1.84 -9.23
C GLN A 205 -21.32 2.78 -9.69
N VAL A 206 -20.41 3.17 -8.79
CA VAL A 206 -19.22 3.96 -9.14
C VAL A 206 -18.37 3.23 -10.18
N ARG A 207 -18.15 1.93 -10.01
CA ARG A 207 -17.41 1.12 -11.00
C ARG A 207 -18.10 1.13 -12.37
N HIS A 208 -19.42 0.98 -12.42
CA HIS A 208 -20.18 0.99 -13.68
C HIS A 208 -20.14 2.35 -14.39
N GLN A 209 -20.20 3.45 -13.62
CA GLN A 209 -20.08 4.80 -14.17
C GLN A 209 -18.69 5.06 -14.78
N LEU A 210 -17.66 4.51 -14.17
CA LEU A 210 -16.29 4.69 -14.65
C LEU A 210 -16.01 3.94 -15.96
N THR A 211 -16.74 2.90 -16.25
CA THR A 211 -16.51 1.93 -17.32
C THR A 211 -15.10 1.33 -17.32
N ASP A 212 -14.91 0.22 -17.99
CA ASP A 212 -13.61 -0.45 -18.00
C ASP A 212 -12.54 0.31 -18.82
N GLU A 213 -12.95 1.04 -19.85
CA GLU A 213 -12.07 1.80 -20.74
C GLU A 213 -11.44 3.02 -20.06
N LYS A 214 -12.20 3.69 -19.19
CA LYS A 214 -11.75 4.90 -18.47
C LYS A 214 -10.89 4.59 -17.26
N ARG A 215 -10.95 3.37 -16.73
CA ARG A 215 -10.17 3.02 -15.53
C ARG A 215 -8.69 3.14 -15.78
N LEU A 216 -7.99 3.91 -14.93
CA LEU A 216 -6.54 4.05 -14.95
C LEU A 216 -5.82 2.71 -14.75
N LEU A 217 -6.42 1.80 -13.98
CA LEU A 217 -5.83 0.52 -13.64
C LEU A 217 -6.86 -0.61 -13.69
N ARG A 218 -6.45 -1.73 -14.26
CA ARG A 218 -7.19 -3.01 -14.19
C ARG A 218 -6.21 -4.13 -13.85
N ILE A 219 -6.59 -4.97 -12.90
CA ILE A 219 -5.84 -6.14 -12.47
C ILE A 219 -6.71 -7.36 -12.68
N TYR A 220 -6.14 -8.40 -13.28
CA TYR A 220 -6.81 -9.66 -13.56
C TYR A 220 -6.02 -10.82 -12.94
N GLY A 221 -6.73 -11.87 -12.56
CA GLY A 221 -6.12 -13.09 -12.04
C GLY A 221 -5.93 -13.10 -10.52
N SER A 222 -6.28 -12.01 -9.81
CA SER A 222 -6.24 -11.99 -8.35
C SER A 222 -7.27 -11.04 -7.75
N ASN A 223 -7.92 -11.48 -6.66
CA ASN A 223 -8.83 -10.67 -5.84
C ASN A 223 -8.17 -10.22 -4.52
N VAL A 224 -6.92 -10.59 -4.30
CA VAL A 224 -6.16 -10.27 -3.08
C VAL A 224 -4.96 -9.35 -3.35
N VAL A 225 -4.78 -8.93 -4.59
CA VAL A 225 -3.77 -7.93 -4.95
C VAL A 225 -4.44 -6.57 -5.05
N LEU A 226 -4.02 -5.66 -4.19
CA LEU A 226 -4.43 -4.26 -4.23
C LEU A 226 -3.29 -3.38 -4.73
N ALA A 227 -3.66 -2.27 -5.36
CA ALA A 227 -2.68 -1.43 -6.01
C ALA A 227 -2.82 0.05 -5.66
N ARG A 228 -1.69 0.75 -5.77
CA ARG A 228 -1.61 2.20 -5.81
C ARG A 228 -0.85 2.63 -7.05
N LEU A 229 -1.37 3.62 -7.76
CA LEU A 229 -0.72 4.21 -8.92
C LEU A 229 -0.32 5.66 -8.62
N THR A 230 0.91 6.00 -8.93
CA THR A 230 1.45 7.35 -8.86
C THR A 230 2.10 7.70 -10.19
N GLY A 231 2.09 8.95 -10.60
CA GLY A 231 2.69 9.29 -11.89
C GLY A 231 2.48 10.75 -12.29
N ASP A 232 3.13 11.11 -13.37
CA ASP A 232 3.01 12.39 -14.05
C ASP A 232 2.90 12.18 -15.58
N ALA A 233 3.12 13.24 -16.35
CA ALA A 233 3.04 13.16 -17.81
C ALA A 233 4.10 12.24 -18.45
N ALA A 234 5.22 11.97 -17.79
CA ALA A 234 6.37 11.24 -18.34
C ALA A 234 6.47 9.80 -17.83
N GLN A 235 5.99 9.53 -16.62
CA GLN A 235 6.21 8.25 -15.94
C GLN A 235 5.07 7.90 -15.00
N ALA A 236 4.91 6.61 -14.73
CA ALA A 236 4.02 6.10 -13.72
C ALA A 236 4.71 5.01 -12.90
N ARG A 237 4.35 4.90 -11.62
CA ARG A 237 4.77 3.83 -10.73
C ARG A 237 3.53 3.14 -10.18
N LEU A 238 3.48 1.85 -10.41
CA LEU A 238 2.45 0.97 -9.88
C LEU A 238 3.02 0.18 -8.71
N HIS A 239 2.45 0.36 -7.53
CA HIS A 239 2.69 -0.47 -6.36
C HIS A 239 1.63 -1.57 -6.32
N LEU A 240 2.06 -2.82 -6.14
CA LEU A 240 1.20 -3.99 -6.04
C LEU A 240 1.46 -4.69 -4.71
N LEU A 241 0.41 -4.87 -3.93
CA LEU A 241 0.42 -5.44 -2.59
C LEU A 241 -0.42 -6.71 -2.61
N ASN A 242 0.21 -7.85 -2.40
CA ASN A 242 -0.48 -9.14 -2.32
C ASN A 242 -0.76 -9.47 -0.86
N TYR A 243 -2.02 -9.41 -0.48
CA TYR A 243 -2.49 -9.75 0.87
C TYR A 243 -2.71 -11.25 1.07
N GLY A 244 -2.67 -12.04 0.00
CA GLY A 244 -2.76 -13.50 0.07
C GLY A 244 -1.52 -14.14 0.66
N LYS A 245 -1.68 -15.35 1.24
CA LYS A 245 -0.58 -16.08 1.89
C LYS A 245 0.43 -16.71 0.94
N GLY A 246 0.14 -16.77 -0.34
CA GLY A 246 1.00 -17.39 -1.36
C GLY A 246 1.38 -16.44 -2.48
N ALA A 247 2.40 -16.79 -3.25
CA ALA A 247 2.77 -16.04 -4.43
C ALA A 247 1.63 -16.06 -5.47
N VAL A 248 1.41 -14.92 -6.12
CA VAL A 248 0.47 -14.79 -7.25
C VAL A 248 1.23 -15.00 -8.55
N LYS A 249 0.70 -15.88 -9.43
CA LYS A 249 1.30 -16.21 -10.71
C LYS A 249 0.43 -15.72 -11.88
N GLY A 250 1.08 -15.20 -12.92
CA GLY A 250 0.40 -14.77 -14.14
C GLY A 250 -0.54 -13.58 -13.91
N LEU A 251 -0.16 -12.64 -13.06
CA LEU A 251 -0.97 -11.45 -12.77
C LEU A 251 -0.96 -10.52 -13.98
N ARG A 252 -2.09 -10.40 -14.68
CA ARG A 252 -2.22 -9.49 -15.81
C ARG A 252 -2.68 -8.12 -15.35
N VAL A 253 -2.02 -7.09 -15.86
CA VAL A 253 -2.24 -5.70 -15.51
C VAL A 253 -2.42 -4.87 -16.77
N ARG A 254 -3.41 -3.95 -16.75
CA ARG A 254 -3.59 -2.89 -17.74
C ARG A 254 -3.53 -1.53 -17.04
N VAL A 255 -2.67 -0.66 -17.51
CA VAL A 255 -2.55 0.74 -17.07
C VAL A 255 -2.94 1.64 -18.23
N LEU A 256 -3.86 2.58 -18.00
CA LEU A 256 -4.23 3.57 -19.01
C LEU A 256 -3.05 4.54 -19.22
N GLY A 257 -2.62 4.68 -20.45
CA GLY A 257 -1.44 5.46 -20.85
C GLY A 257 -0.48 4.62 -21.69
N ALA A 258 0.17 5.26 -22.65
CA ALA A 258 1.17 4.62 -23.50
C ALA A 258 2.55 4.77 -22.85
N TYR A 259 3.07 3.67 -22.31
CA TYR A 259 4.38 3.58 -21.66
C TYR A 259 5.21 2.51 -22.35
N PRO A 260 6.06 2.86 -23.34
CA PRO A 260 6.84 1.86 -24.08
C PRO A 260 7.94 1.17 -23.26
N GLN A 261 8.23 1.65 -22.06
CA GLN A 261 9.23 1.07 -21.19
C GLN A 261 8.62 0.69 -19.84
N GLY A 262 8.88 -0.52 -19.38
CA GLY A 262 8.47 -1.03 -18.08
C GLY A 262 9.59 -1.77 -17.37
N LYS A 263 9.76 -1.53 -16.06
CA LYS A 263 10.71 -2.22 -15.20
C LYS A 263 9.99 -2.79 -13.99
N LEU A 264 10.11 -4.10 -13.77
CA LEU A 264 9.60 -4.79 -12.59
C LEU A 264 10.69 -4.85 -11.51
N SER A 265 10.31 -4.56 -10.26
CA SER A 265 11.06 -4.87 -9.06
C SER A 265 10.13 -5.62 -8.11
N ALA A 266 10.39 -6.88 -7.82
CA ALA A 266 9.55 -7.73 -6.98
C ALA A 266 10.33 -8.24 -5.79
N TYR A 267 9.76 -8.09 -4.59
CA TYR A 267 10.33 -8.63 -3.36
C TYR A 267 10.37 -10.16 -3.46
N GLU A 268 11.52 -10.75 -3.08
CA GLU A 268 11.82 -12.21 -3.19
C GLU A 268 11.89 -12.79 -4.62
N HIS A 269 11.57 -11.99 -5.66
CA HIS A 269 11.59 -12.41 -7.05
C HIS A 269 12.42 -11.46 -7.93
N SER A 270 13.66 -11.15 -7.51
CA SER A 270 14.52 -10.12 -8.12
C SER A 270 14.89 -10.35 -9.59
N ARG A 271 14.68 -11.55 -10.12
CA ARG A 271 14.93 -11.91 -11.54
C ARG A 271 13.67 -11.89 -12.40
N ALA A 272 12.50 -11.62 -11.83
CA ALA A 272 11.28 -11.55 -12.60
C ALA A 272 11.32 -10.36 -13.56
N ALA A 273 10.91 -10.56 -14.80
CA ALA A 273 10.72 -9.53 -15.81
C ALA A 273 9.25 -9.49 -16.22
N LEU A 274 8.80 -8.37 -16.78
CA LEU A 274 7.47 -8.27 -17.35
C LEU A 274 7.37 -9.14 -18.60
N GLU A 275 6.27 -9.86 -18.74
CA GLU A 275 5.93 -10.68 -19.89
C GLU A 275 4.73 -10.08 -20.65
N ASP A 276 4.51 -10.47 -21.90
CA ASP A 276 3.40 -10.04 -22.75
C ASP A 276 3.20 -8.51 -22.77
N TYR A 277 4.31 -7.77 -22.79
CA TYR A 277 4.29 -6.33 -22.71
C TYR A 277 3.84 -5.71 -24.02
N THR A 278 2.70 -5.04 -24.02
CA THR A 278 2.12 -4.37 -25.19
C THR A 278 1.69 -2.94 -24.88
N VAL A 279 1.74 -2.08 -25.89
CA VAL A 279 1.23 -0.71 -25.82
C VAL A 279 0.30 -0.50 -27.00
N GLU A 280 -0.99 -0.56 -26.76
CA GLU A 280 -2.03 -0.47 -27.77
C GLU A 280 -3.22 0.34 -27.24
N ASP A 281 -3.96 1.00 -28.11
CA ASP A 281 -5.19 1.76 -27.81
C ASP A 281 -5.06 2.71 -26.61
N GLY A 282 -3.89 3.36 -26.47
CA GLY A 282 -3.64 4.32 -25.39
C GLY A 282 -3.48 3.67 -24.01
N ALA A 283 -3.28 2.37 -23.94
CA ALA A 283 -3.02 1.63 -22.72
C ALA A 283 -1.74 0.79 -22.81
N THR A 284 -1.17 0.46 -21.67
CA THR A 284 -0.06 -0.48 -21.52
C THR A 284 -0.54 -1.70 -20.76
N GLU A 285 -0.35 -2.88 -21.35
CA GLU A 285 -0.67 -4.16 -20.74
C GLU A 285 0.58 -5.00 -20.57
N PHE A 286 0.63 -5.77 -19.49
CA PHE A 286 1.72 -6.69 -19.20
C PHE A 286 1.29 -7.76 -18.21
N THR A 287 2.08 -8.84 -18.17
CA THR A 287 1.94 -9.92 -17.21
C THR A 287 3.12 -9.91 -16.23
N ILE A 288 2.83 -10.01 -14.94
CA ILE A 288 3.82 -10.30 -13.90
C ILE A 288 3.80 -11.82 -13.70
N PRO A 289 4.88 -12.52 -14.06
CA PRO A 289 4.90 -13.99 -14.04
C PRO A 289 4.73 -14.56 -12.63
N GLU A 290 5.36 -13.93 -11.65
CA GLU A 290 5.25 -14.30 -10.24
C GLU A 290 5.58 -13.11 -9.34
N MET A 291 4.79 -12.92 -8.28
CA MET A 291 5.08 -11.94 -7.22
C MET A 291 4.75 -12.52 -5.84
N GLY A 292 5.62 -12.24 -4.89
CA GLY A 292 5.40 -12.48 -3.47
C GLY A 292 4.46 -11.43 -2.85
N SER A 293 4.80 -10.92 -1.69
CA SER A 293 3.96 -9.96 -0.96
C SER A 293 3.94 -8.56 -1.59
N TYR A 294 4.99 -8.15 -2.33
CA TYR A 294 5.09 -6.80 -2.88
C TYR A 294 5.87 -6.73 -4.19
N ALA A 295 5.38 -5.91 -5.11
CA ALA A 295 6.07 -5.57 -6.34
C ALA A 295 5.84 -4.11 -6.75
N VAL A 296 6.79 -3.56 -7.48
CA VAL A 296 6.72 -2.24 -8.10
C VAL A 296 6.97 -2.38 -9.60
N VAL A 297 6.15 -1.71 -10.40
CA VAL A 297 6.38 -1.55 -11.83
C VAL A 297 6.56 -0.07 -12.15
N ASP A 298 7.75 0.28 -12.64
CA ASP A 298 8.06 1.60 -13.15
C ASP A 298 7.80 1.63 -14.64
N LEU A 299 6.95 2.54 -15.08
CA LEU A 299 6.55 2.75 -16.45
C LEU A 299 7.05 4.11 -16.94
N ARG A 300 7.60 4.18 -18.16
CA ARG A 300 8.12 5.43 -18.74
C ARG A 300 7.64 5.60 -20.18
N ARG A 301 7.38 6.86 -20.54
CA ARG A 301 7.06 7.28 -21.92
C ARG A 301 8.31 7.52 -22.77
#